data_67cbec755f4ba2cdbafdf7b96cf64e20
#
_entry.id   67cbec755f4ba2cdbafdf7b96cf64e20
#
_cell.length_a   1.000
_cell.length_b   1.000
_cell.length_c   1.000
_cell.angle_alpha   90.00
_cell.angle_beta   90.00
_cell.angle_gamma   90.00
#
_symmetry.space_group_name_H-M   'P 1'
#
loop_
_entity.id
_entity.type
_entity.pdbx_description
1 polymer ?
#
loop_
_entity_poly.entity_id
_entity_poly.type
_entity_poly.pdbx_seq_one_letter_code
_entity_poly.pdbx_strand_id
1 'polypeptide(L)'
;IQYPNGEERFRQDLNLLLTFCRIFMPQHVAPLSEFERQFDSEFDYQLEAEQLSEMRAVMHASPYAGRVYIPGPITGLCSRRVLTMELVRGRKFLDAVQEQLENEAARKGVPLERIVEEHK
;
A
#
# COMPACT_ATOMS: atom_id res chain seq x y z
N ILE A 1 3.90 -7.65 9.73
CA ILE A 1 5.18 -8.37 9.90
C ILE A 1 5.77 -8.63 8.52
N GLN A 2 7.03 -8.29 8.33
CA GLN A 2 7.75 -8.58 7.08
C GLN A 2 7.98 -10.09 6.91
N TYR A 3 7.93 -10.54 5.65
CA TYR A 3 8.33 -11.92 5.33
C TYR A 3 9.82 -12.13 5.61
N PRO A 4 10.20 -13.29 6.18
CA PRO A 4 11.61 -13.63 6.38
C PRO A 4 12.40 -13.52 5.07
N ASN A 5 13.53 -12.83 5.12
CA ASN A 5 14.43 -12.60 3.98
C ASN A 5 13.81 -11.87 2.77
N GLY A 6 12.64 -11.20 2.95
CA GLY A 6 11.98 -10.46 1.87
C GLY A 6 12.83 -9.32 1.33
N GLU A 7 13.41 -8.52 2.22
CA GLU A 7 14.32 -7.41 1.87
C GLU A 7 15.56 -7.93 1.11
N GLU A 8 16.20 -8.97 1.62
CA GLU A 8 17.42 -9.52 1.03
C GLU A 8 17.17 -10.09 -0.37
N ARG A 9 16.11 -10.87 -0.55
CA ARG A 9 15.70 -11.39 -1.87
C ARG A 9 15.39 -10.29 -2.85
N PHE A 10 14.63 -9.29 -2.42
CA PHE A 10 14.30 -8.13 -3.27
C PHE A 10 15.57 -7.41 -3.73
N ARG A 11 16.52 -7.16 -2.83
CA ARG A 11 17.80 -6.52 -3.19
C ARG A 11 18.63 -7.37 -4.17
N GLN A 12 18.65 -8.69 -4.00
CA GLN A 12 19.35 -9.61 -4.92
C GLN A 12 18.71 -9.55 -6.31
N ASP A 13 17.38 -9.65 -6.41
CA ASP A 13 16.65 -9.60 -7.67
C ASP A 13 16.84 -8.25 -8.38
N LEU A 14 16.78 -7.15 -7.63
CA LEU A 14 16.98 -5.82 -8.17
C LEU A 14 18.42 -5.60 -8.66
N ASN A 15 19.42 -6.07 -7.92
CA ASN A 15 20.82 -6.02 -8.35
C ASN A 15 21.07 -6.81 -9.63
N LEU A 16 20.44 -7.98 -9.78
CA LEU A 16 20.48 -8.76 -10.99
C LEU A 16 19.88 -8.00 -12.17
N LEU A 17 18.70 -7.40 -11.97
CA LEU A 17 18.01 -6.57 -12.98
C LEU A 17 18.86 -5.36 -13.37
N LEU A 18 19.41 -4.63 -12.38
CA LEU A 18 20.29 -3.48 -12.63
C LEU A 18 21.53 -3.89 -13.42
N THR A 19 22.13 -5.04 -13.12
CA THR A 19 23.30 -5.54 -13.86
C THR A 19 22.94 -5.85 -15.31
N PHE A 20 21.81 -6.49 -15.53
CA PHE A 20 21.28 -6.75 -16.87
C PHE A 20 21.04 -5.43 -17.64
N CYS A 21 20.37 -4.46 -17.00
CA CYS A 21 20.11 -3.18 -17.63
C CYS A 21 21.39 -2.40 -17.96
N ARG A 22 22.41 -2.45 -17.12
CA ARG A 22 23.71 -1.80 -17.41
C ARG A 22 24.36 -2.32 -18.69
N ILE A 23 24.15 -3.60 -19.00
CA ILE A 23 24.75 -4.23 -20.18
C ILE A 23 23.90 -4.01 -21.43
N PHE A 24 22.58 -4.22 -21.33
CA PHE A 24 21.69 -4.29 -22.49
C PHE A 24 20.79 -3.06 -22.67
N MET A 25 20.44 -2.37 -21.58
CA MET A 25 19.47 -1.26 -21.61
C MET A 25 19.87 -0.13 -20.64
N PRO A 26 21.00 0.57 -20.89
CA PRO A 26 21.55 1.55 -19.95
C PRO A 26 20.60 2.71 -19.63
N GLN A 27 19.64 3.02 -20.51
CA GLN A 27 18.63 4.06 -20.30
C GLN A 27 17.66 3.74 -19.14
N HIS A 28 17.55 2.49 -18.71
CA HIS A 28 16.68 2.07 -17.60
C HIS A 28 17.39 2.02 -16.24
N VAL A 29 18.69 2.24 -16.20
CA VAL A 29 19.47 2.17 -14.94
C VAL A 29 19.06 3.29 -13.97
N ALA A 30 18.92 4.52 -14.45
CA ALA A 30 18.56 5.65 -13.59
C ALA A 30 17.16 5.51 -12.96
N PRO A 31 16.10 5.18 -13.71
CA PRO A 31 14.78 4.90 -13.12
C PRO A 31 14.80 3.74 -12.12
N LEU A 32 15.52 2.65 -12.41
CA LEU A 32 15.62 1.51 -11.53
C LEU A 32 16.40 1.80 -10.24
N SER A 33 17.45 2.63 -10.31
CA SER A 33 18.20 3.06 -9.13
C SER A 33 17.37 3.98 -8.24
N GLU A 34 16.51 4.82 -8.81
CA GLU A 34 15.56 5.63 -8.03
C GLU A 34 14.48 4.75 -7.39
N PHE A 35 14.00 3.73 -8.10
CA PHE A 35 13.10 2.73 -7.55
C PHE A 35 13.74 1.98 -6.37
N GLU A 36 15.01 1.56 -6.47
CA GLU A 36 15.76 0.96 -5.37
C GLU A 36 15.78 1.86 -4.13
N ARG A 37 16.09 3.14 -4.32
CA ARG A 37 16.16 4.13 -3.23
C ARG A 37 14.80 4.32 -2.53
N GLN A 38 13.70 4.33 -3.28
CA GLN A 38 12.36 4.45 -2.71
C GLN A 38 11.97 3.19 -1.93
N PHE A 39 12.30 2.02 -2.46
CA PHE A 39 11.96 0.76 -1.79
C PHE A 39 12.78 0.48 -0.53
N ASP A 40 13.96 1.07 -0.37
CA ASP A 40 14.75 0.93 0.86
C ASP A 40 14.00 1.43 2.09
N SER A 41 13.19 2.48 1.95
CA SER A 41 12.35 3.00 3.03
C SER A 41 11.14 2.11 3.35
N GLU A 42 10.62 1.36 2.38
CA GLU A 42 9.46 0.47 2.56
C GLU A 42 9.76 -0.75 3.45
N PHE A 43 11.03 -1.09 3.63
CA PHE A 43 11.44 -2.16 4.53
C PHE A 43 11.71 -1.69 5.97
N ASP A 44 11.53 -0.41 6.27
CA ASP A 44 11.66 0.13 7.61
C ASP A 44 10.29 0.46 8.23
N TYR A 45 9.74 -0.48 8.98
CA TYR A 45 8.45 -0.31 9.63
C TYR A 45 8.46 0.66 10.83
N GLN A 46 9.63 1.07 11.32
CA GLN A 46 9.69 2.18 12.28
C GLN A 46 9.39 3.50 11.59
N LEU A 47 9.97 3.71 10.41
CA LEU A 47 9.68 4.88 9.59
C LEU A 47 8.20 4.91 9.18
N GLU A 48 7.65 3.76 8.80
CA GLU A 48 6.22 3.61 8.50
C GLU A 48 5.33 4.01 9.70
N ALA A 49 5.69 3.60 10.91
CA ALA A 49 4.97 3.97 12.12
C ALA A 49 5.03 5.48 12.42
N GLU A 50 6.18 6.12 12.18
CA GLU A 50 6.33 7.58 12.29
C GLU A 50 5.46 8.32 11.28
N GLN A 51 5.52 7.94 10.00
CA GLN A 51 4.71 8.52 8.93
C GLN A 51 3.21 8.33 9.19
N LEU A 52 2.81 7.18 9.70
CA LEU A 52 1.43 6.90 10.07
C LEU A 52 0.95 7.83 11.21
N SER A 53 1.81 8.10 12.20
CA SER A 53 1.52 9.04 13.28
C SER A 53 1.38 10.47 12.77
N GLU A 54 2.27 10.91 11.89
CA GLU A 54 2.21 12.23 11.27
C GLU A 54 0.95 12.40 10.41
N MET A 55 0.65 11.41 9.57
CA MET A 55 -0.54 11.42 8.72
C MET A 55 -1.81 11.48 9.57
N ARG A 56 -1.85 10.73 10.69
CA ARG A 56 -2.96 10.78 11.64
C ARG A 56 -3.14 12.19 12.23
N ALA A 57 -2.06 12.84 12.65
CA ALA A 57 -2.09 14.20 13.21
C ALA A 57 -2.59 15.21 12.16
N VAL A 58 -2.07 15.16 10.93
CA VAL A 58 -2.51 16.02 9.83
C VAL A 58 -3.98 15.79 9.51
N MET A 59 -4.44 14.55 9.45
CA MET A 59 -5.83 14.23 9.16
C MET A 59 -6.77 14.71 10.27
N HIS A 60 -6.39 14.57 11.54
CA HIS A 60 -7.17 15.08 12.66
C HIS A 60 -7.32 16.62 12.67
N ALA A 61 -6.33 17.33 12.14
CA ALA A 61 -6.37 18.79 11.99
C ALA A 61 -7.09 19.24 10.71
N SER A 62 -7.47 18.33 9.83
CA SER A 62 -8.08 18.62 8.54
C SER A 62 -9.62 18.66 8.62
N PRO A 63 -10.30 19.27 7.63
CA PRO A 63 -11.76 19.20 7.49
C PRO A 63 -12.32 17.79 7.32
N TYR A 64 -11.46 16.81 7.09
CA TYR A 64 -11.83 15.42 6.86
C TYR A 64 -11.72 14.53 8.10
N ALA A 65 -11.39 15.10 9.28
CA ALA A 65 -11.18 14.38 10.54
C ALA A 65 -12.30 13.40 10.91
N GLY A 66 -13.56 13.72 10.59
CA GLY A 66 -14.72 12.86 10.84
C GLY A 66 -15.06 11.87 9.73
N ARG A 67 -14.35 11.91 8.59
CA ARG A 67 -14.64 11.12 7.39
C ARG A 67 -13.57 10.06 7.10
N VAL A 68 -12.36 10.25 7.59
CA VAL A 68 -11.22 9.37 7.37
C VAL A 68 -10.65 8.95 8.72
N TYR A 69 -10.54 7.66 8.93
CA TYR A 69 -9.92 7.09 10.11
C TYR A 69 -8.54 6.55 9.75
N ILE A 70 -7.51 7.03 10.44
CA ILE A 70 -6.15 6.55 10.32
C ILE A 70 -5.79 5.81 11.61
N PRO A 71 -5.46 4.50 11.54
CA PRO A 71 -5.10 3.73 12.72
C PRO A 71 -3.79 4.25 13.31
N GLY A 72 -3.75 4.40 14.64
CA GLY A 72 -2.54 4.81 15.34
C GLY A 72 -1.56 3.64 15.49
N PRO A 73 -0.24 3.84 15.28
CA PRO A 73 0.75 2.82 15.59
C PRO A 73 0.89 2.65 17.11
N ILE A 74 1.12 1.43 17.52
CA ILE A 74 1.46 1.09 18.92
C ILE A 74 2.99 1.04 19.01
N THR A 75 3.60 2.19 19.19
CA THR A 75 5.05 2.40 19.05
C THR A 75 5.90 1.46 19.89
N GLY A 76 5.46 1.13 21.11
CA GLY A 76 6.15 0.17 21.97
C GLY A 76 6.16 -1.28 21.44
N LEU A 77 5.35 -1.58 20.42
CA LEU A 77 5.27 -2.89 19.75
C LEU A 77 5.71 -2.82 18.29
N CYS A 78 6.25 -1.69 17.86
CA CYS A 78 6.82 -1.53 16.52
C CYS A 78 8.32 -1.79 16.55
N SER A 79 8.83 -2.32 15.46
CA SER A 79 10.26 -2.51 15.23
C SER A 79 10.52 -2.38 13.73
N ARG A 80 11.78 -2.39 13.30
CA ARG A 80 12.12 -2.32 11.88
C ARG A 80 11.37 -3.34 11.00
N ARG A 81 11.02 -4.52 11.57
CA ARG A 81 10.35 -5.62 10.83
C ARG A 81 8.91 -5.89 11.24
N VAL A 82 8.41 -5.18 12.22
CA VAL A 82 7.06 -5.38 12.76
C VAL A 82 6.40 -4.01 12.91
N LEU A 83 5.29 -3.81 12.21
CA LEU A 83 4.39 -2.69 12.43
C LEU A 83 3.17 -3.19 13.20
N THR A 84 2.91 -2.60 14.36
CA THR A 84 1.73 -2.87 15.17
C THR A 84 0.89 -1.60 15.23
N MET A 85 -0.38 -1.70 14.87
CA MET A 85 -1.30 -0.57 14.84
C MET A 85 -2.69 -0.96 15.36
N GLU A 86 -3.52 0.03 15.61
CA GLU A 86 -4.93 -0.16 15.97
C GLU A 86 -5.64 -1.02 14.92
N LEU A 87 -6.52 -1.92 15.39
CA LEU A 87 -7.31 -2.75 14.49
C LEU A 87 -8.43 -1.92 13.84
N VAL A 88 -8.34 -1.76 12.54
CA VAL A 88 -9.43 -1.20 11.74
C VAL A 88 -10.46 -2.29 11.47
N ARG A 89 -11.67 -2.10 12.01
CA ARG A 89 -12.79 -2.98 11.73
C ARG A 89 -13.48 -2.53 10.45
N GLY A 90 -13.62 -3.43 9.51
CA GLY A 90 -14.27 -3.15 8.24
C GLY A 90 -14.20 -4.35 7.31
N ARG A 91 -14.91 -4.25 6.20
CA ARG A 91 -14.80 -5.23 5.11
C ARG A 91 -13.59 -4.90 4.25
N LYS A 92 -13.05 -5.90 3.56
CA LYS A 92 -12.05 -5.66 2.53
C LYS A 92 -12.65 -4.78 1.43
N PHE A 93 -11.84 -3.88 0.90
CA PHE A 93 -12.30 -2.91 -0.12
C PHE A 93 -12.96 -3.60 -1.32
N LEU A 94 -12.35 -4.66 -1.83
CA LEU A 94 -12.90 -5.40 -2.98
C LEU A 94 -14.26 -6.04 -2.68
N ASP A 95 -14.42 -6.64 -1.49
CA ASP A 95 -15.69 -7.26 -1.08
C ASP A 95 -16.79 -6.20 -0.95
N ALA A 96 -16.45 -5.02 -0.41
CA ALA A 96 -17.38 -3.90 -0.28
C ALA A 96 -17.79 -3.32 -1.64
N VAL A 97 -16.85 -3.17 -2.57
CA VAL A 97 -17.14 -2.72 -3.94
C VAL A 97 -18.00 -3.73 -4.68
N GLN A 98 -17.69 -5.01 -4.59
CA GLN A 98 -18.49 -6.05 -5.23
C GLN A 98 -19.94 -6.04 -4.75
N GLU A 99 -20.15 -6.02 -3.43
CA GLU A 99 -21.49 -5.94 -2.84
C GLU A 99 -22.24 -4.66 -3.29
N GLN A 100 -21.53 -3.53 -3.38
CA GLN A 100 -22.14 -2.28 -3.84
C GLN A 100 -22.58 -2.39 -5.30
N LEU A 101 -21.76 -2.98 -6.18
CA LEU A 101 -22.10 -3.22 -7.58
C LEU A 101 -23.28 -4.22 -7.73
N GLU A 102 -23.30 -5.28 -6.94
CA GLU A 102 -24.41 -6.25 -6.90
C GLU A 102 -25.72 -5.58 -6.45
N ASN A 103 -25.67 -4.75 -5.41
CA ASN A 103 -26.83 -4.00 -4.93
C ASN A 103 -27.33 -2.97 -5.98
N GLU A 104 -26.43 -2.34 -6.71
CA GLU A 104 -26.77 -1.42 -7.79
C GLU A 104 -27.38 -2.16 -8.98
N ALA A 105 -26.80 -3.30 -9.36
CA ALA A 105 -27.34 -4.18 -10.40
C ALA A 105 -28.78 -4.63 -10.06
N ALA A 106 -29.00 -5.08 -8.83
CA ALA A 106 -30.32 -5.48 -8.35
C ALA A 106 -31.32 -4.32 -8.36
N ARG A 107 -30.89 -3.11 -7.95
CA ARG A 107 -31.74 -1.91 -7.96
C ARG A 107 -32.11 -1.44 -9.36
N LYS A 108 -31.18 -1.55 -10.32
CA LYS A 108 -31.40 -1.19 -11.72
C LYS A 108 -32.05 -2.30 -12.54
N GLY A 109 -32.12 -3.53 -12.01
CA GLY A 109 -32.66 -4.70 -12.72
C GLY A 109 -31.83 -5.12 -13.93
N VAL A 110 -30.52 -4.86 -13.91
CA VAL A 110 -29.57 -5.17 -14.99
C VAL A 110 -28.51 -6.16 -14.52
N PRO A 111 -27.91 -6.97 -15.44
CA PRO A 111 -26.81 -7.86 -15.08
C PRO A 111 -25.59 -7.07 -14.54
N LEU A 112 -24.85 -7.67 -13.61
CA LEU A 112 -23.66 -7.09 -12.97
C LEU A 112 -22.61 -6.65 -14.02
N GLU A 113 -22.44 -7.43 -15.08
CA GLU A 113 -21.50 -7.16 -16.18
C GLU A 113 -21.71 -5.78 -16.82
N ARG A 114 -22.97 -5.36 -16.97
CA ARG A 114 -23.33 -4.04 -17.51
C ARG A 114 -22.95 -2.90 -16.58
N ILE A 115 -23.10 -3.09 -15.27
CA ILE A 115 -22.70 -2.09 -14.29
C ILE A 115 -21.17 -1.94 -14.27
N VAL A 116 -20.43 -3.04 -14.37
CA VAL A 116 -18.96 -3.03 -14.42
C VAL A 116 -18.44 -2.34 -15.68
N GLU A 117 -19.13 -2.46 -16.81
CA GLU A 117 -18.78 -1.76 -18.06
C GLU A 117 -19.03 -0.25 -17.99
N GLU A 118 -20.07 0.21 -17.29
CA GLU A 118 -20.38 1.63 -17.10
C GLU A 118 -19.35 2.36 -16.22
N HIS A 119 -18.55 1.63 -15.42
CA HIS A 119 -17.57 2.16 -14.47
C HIS A 119 -16.10 1.95 -14.90
N LYS A 120 -15.85 1.51 -16.13
CA LYS A 120 -14.52 1.44 -16.74
C LYS A 120 -14.19 2.72 -17.50
#